data_5b779879a061da71d026b035390546a2
#
_entry.id   5b779879a061da71d026b035390546a2
#
_cell.length_a   1.000
_cell.length_b   1.000
_cell.length_c   1.000
_cell.angle_alpha   90.00
_cell.angle_beta   90.00
_cell.angle_gamma   90.00
#
_symmetry.space_group_name_H-M   'P 1'
#
loop_
_entity.id
_entity.type
_entity.pdbx_description
1 polymer ?
#
loop_
_entity_poly.entity_id
_entity_poly.type
_entity_poly.pdbx_seq_one_letter_code
_entity_poly.pdbx_strand_id
1 'polypeptide(L)'
;MMKNIIRIAIGAGLILLIPVVLTLLAIWHWRPGAFVLAFVLLFGGAGLTYGLVAKKMMSNMAYRFAVGVALAAVFLLVWMNAAVGGILGDDPANMMYFGVLLVGFIGAVIARLEPQGMSPALFATAFAMMLVPAIALIIGTPAFTNGVVAVFGLHAVFAMLFVGSAWLFRKAARGEPKPGAV
;
A
#
# COMPACT_ATOMS: atom_id res chain seq x y z
N MET A 1 -19.89 -13.02 -10.28
CA MET A 1 -19.28 -11.90 -9.57
C MET A 1 -19.25 -12.13 -8.05
N MET A 2 -20.38 -12.41 -7.43
CA MET A 2 -20.51 -12.67 -5.98
C MET A 2 -19.61 -13.80 -5.43
N LYS A 3 -19.51 -14.94 -6.15
CA LYS A 3 -18.68 -16.09 -5.74
C LYS A 3 -17.19 -15.77 -5.61
N ASN A 4 -16.66 -14.85 -6.41
CA ASN A 4 -15.24 -14.46 -6.34
C ASN A 4 -14.97 -13.47 -5.21
N ILE A 5 -15.92 -12.57 -4.91
CA ILE A 5 -15.86 -11.67 -3.75
C ILE A 5 -15.85 -12.50 -2.47
N ILE A 6 -16.72 -13.51 -2.38
CA ILE A 6 -16.78 -14.42 -1.23
C ILE A 6 -15.44 -15.17 -1.05
N ARG A 7 -14.85 -15.68 -2.14
CA ARG A 7 -13.55 -16.38 -2.06
C ARG A 7 -12.42 -15.48 -1.59
N ILE A 8 -12.36 -14.23 -2.08
CA ILE A 8 -11.38 -13.24 -1.65
C ILE A 8 -11.61 -12.87 -0.18
N ALA A 9 -12.88 -12.67 0.20
CA ALA A 9 -13.26 -12.39 1.58
C ALA A 9 -12.86 -13.52 2.54
N ILE A 10 -13.12 -14.76 2.17
CA ILE A 10 -12.72 -15.95 2.95
C ILE A 10 -11.19 -16.04 3.04
N GLY A 11 -10.48 -15.86 1.92
CA GLY A 11 -9.01 -15.89 1.91
C GLY A 11 -8.38 -14.80 2.79
N ALA A 12 -8.88 -13.57 2.71
CA ALA A 12 -8.43 -12.48 3.56
C ALA A 12 -8.78 -12.74 5.04
N GLY A 13 -9.97 -13.27 5.32
CA GLY A 13 -10.38 -13.65 6.67
C GLY A 13 -9.50 -14.75 7.27
N LEU A 14 -9.13 -15.76 6.49
CA LEU A 14 -8.22 -16.84 6.92
C LEU A 14 -6.81 -16.30 7.21
N ILE A 15 -6.30 -15.38 6.40
CA ILE A 15 -4.98 -14.76 6.65
C ILE A 15 -5.01 -13.94 7.94
N LEU A 16 -6.12 -13.24 8.21
CA LEU A 16 -6.29 -12.47 9.44
C LEU A 16 -6.52 -13.33 10.69
N LEU A 17 -6.96 -14.58 10.52
CA LEU A 17 -7.05 -15.53 11.63
C LEU A 17 -5.68 -15.88 12.23
N ILE A 18 -4.60 -15.85 11.44
CA ILE A 18 -3.25 -16.17 11.92
C ILE A 18 -2.84 -15.22 13.06
N PRO A 19 -2.82 -13.88 12.91
CA PRO A 19 -2.49 -12.98 14.01
C PRO A 19 -3.50 -13.02 15.16
N VAL A 20 -4.79 -13.33 14.89
CA VAL A 20 -5.78 -13.54 15.98
C VAL A 20 -5.37 -14.71 16.86
N VAL A 21 -5.06 -15.85 16.25
CA VAL A 21 -4.66 -17.04 16.99
C VAL A 21 -3.36 -16.78 17.77
N LEU A 22 -2.37 -16.10 17.13
CA LEU A 22 -1.11 -15.75 17.80
C LEU A 22 -1.32 -14.80 18.97
N THR A 23 -2.28 -13.86 18.87
CA THR A 23 -2.63 -12.96 19.98
C THR A 23 -3.34 -13.71 21.11
N LEU A 24 -4.27 -14.61 20.78
CA LEU A 24 -4.99 -15.44 21.75
C LEU A 24 -4.04 -16.41 22.49
N LEU A 25 -2.98 -16.86 21.83
CA LEU A 25 -1.94 -17.70 22.43
C LEU A 25 -0.91 -16.88 23.24
N ALA A 26 -1.14 -15.58 23.44
CA ALA A 26 -0.23 -14.63 24.11
C ALA A 26 1.19 -14.56 23.51
N ILE A 27 1.37 -15.05 22.28
CA ILE A 27 2.64 -15.01 21.56
C ILE A 27 2.84 -13.64 20.92
N TRP A 28 1.74 -12.92 20.63
CA TRP A 28 1.76 -11.62 19.97
C TRP A 28 0.75 -10.64 20.59
N HIS A 29 1.22 -9.46 21.02
CA HIS A 29 0.39 -8.42 21.61
C HIS A 29 -0.07 -7.43 20.53
N TRP A 30 -1.22 -7.68 19.94
CA TRP A 30 -1.80 -6.81 18.93
C TRP A 30 -2.85 -5.85 19.50
N ARG A 31 -2.79 -4.59 19.15
CA ARG A 31 -3.83 -3.61 19.52
C ARG A 31 -5.11 -3.92 18.73
N PRO A 32 -6.30 -4.00 19.35
CA PRO A 32 -7.55 -4.34 18.65
C PRO A 32 -7.87 -3.42 17.47
N GLY A 33 -7.51 -2.13 17.57
CA GLY A 33 -7.70 -1.15 16.48
C GLY A 33 -6.86 -1.45 15.24
N ALA A 34 -5.66 -2.01 15.40
CA ALA A 34 -4.80 -2.42 14.29
C ALA A 34 -5.42 -3.56 13.47
N PHE A 35 -6.15 -4.43 14.16
CA PHE A 35 -6.89 -5.55 13.56
C PHE A 35 -8.01 -5.05 12.64
N VAL A 36 -8.82 -4.12 13.14
CA VAL A 36 -9.91 -3.51 12.37
C VAL A 36 -9.35 -2.75 11.17
N LEU A 37 -8.27 -2.00 11.36
CA LEU A 37 -7.63 -1.24 10.28
C LEU A 37 -7.07 -2.16 9.19
N ALA A 38 -6.35 -3.23 9.56
CA ALA A 38 -5.82 -4.21 8.61
C ALA A 38 -6.95 -4.91 7.84
N PHE A 39 -8.04 -5.24 8.52
CA PHE A 39 -9.23 -5.85 7.91
C PHE A 39 -9.88 -4.89 6.90
N VAL A 40 -10.14 -3.65 7.28
CA VAL A 40 -10.74 -2.63 6.40
C VAL A 40 -9.87 -2.37 5.17
N LEU A 41 -8.56 -2.30 5.34
CA LEU A 41 -7.62 -2.07 4.23
C LEU A 41 -7.48 -3.29 3.31
N LEU A 42 -7.45 -4.51 3.86
CA LEU A 42 -7.45 -5.73 3.06
C LEU A 42 -8.74 -5.89 2.26
N PHE A 43 -9.88 -5.71 2.91
CA PHE A 43 -11.18 -5.85 2.26
C PHE A 43 -11.51 -4.66 1.37
N GLY A 44 -11.26 -3.44 1.84
CA GLY A 44 -11.44 -2.22 1.06
C GLY A 44 -10.52 -2.20 -0.16
N GLY A 45 -9.23 -2.45 0.05
CA GLY A 45 -8.23 -2.50 -1.00
C GLY A 45 -8.48 -3.62 -2.01
N ALA A 46 -8.69 -4.85 -1.54
CA ALA A 46 -8.96 -6.00 -2.40
C ALA A 46 -10.31 -5.87 -3.13
N GLY A 47 -11.35 -5.38 -2.45
CA GLY A 47 -12.68 -5.17 -3.02
C GLY A 47 -12.69 -4.06 -4.07
N LEU A 48 -12.03 -2.95 -3.78
CA LEU A 48 -11.85 -1.82 -4.71
C LEU A 48 -11.08 -2.26 -5.94
N THR A 49 -9.97 -2.96 -5.75
CA THR A 49 -9.13 -3.47 -6.83
C THR A 49 -9.90 -4.45 -7.71
N TYR A 50 -10.60 -5.41 -7.09
CA TYR A 50 -11.39 -6.38 -7.84
C TYR A 50 -12.54 -5.71 -8.61
N GLY A 51 -13.26 -4.77 -7.98
CA GLY A 51 -14.36 -4.05 -8.63
C GLY A 51 -13.91 -3.19 -9.81
N LEU A 52 -12.70 -2.65 -9.75
CA LEU A 52 -12.17 -1.72 -10.74
C LEU A 52 -11.35 -2.44 -11.84
N VAL A 53 -10.53 -3.42 -11.46
CA VAL A 53 -9.76 -4.25 -12.40
C VAL A 53 -10.67 -5.21 -13.18
N ALA A 54 -11.69 -5.77 -12.52
CA ALA A 54 -12.63 -6.68 -13.18
C ALA A 54 -13.51 -6.02 -14.25
N LYS A 55 -13.72 -4.71 -14.16
CA LYS A 55 -14.57 -3.99 -15.13
C LYS A 55 -13.82 -3.42 -16.33
N LYS A 56 -12.54 -3.10 -16.24
CA LYS A 56 -11.87 -2.30 -17.28
C LYS A 56 -10.63 -2.91 -17.95
N MET A 57 -9.88 -3.83 -17.31
CA MET A 57 -8.54 -4.18 -17.81
C MET A 57 -8.05 -5.61 -17.51
N MET A 58 -8.93 -6.60 -17.53
CA MET A 58 -8.56 -7.99 -17.24
C MET A 58 -7.52 -8.58 -18.21
N SER A 59 -7.34 -8.02 -19.40
CA SER A 59 -6.40 -8.52 -20.41
C SER A 59 -4.97 -7.97 -20.25
N ASN A 60 -4.76 -6.86 -19.52
CA ASN A 60 -3.44 -6.24 -19.39
C ASN A 60 -2.68 -6.77 -18.15
N MET A 61 -1.75 -7.70 -18.38
CA MET A 61 -0.93 -8.31 -17.33
C MET A 61 -0.12 -7.26 -16.56
N ALA A 62 0.45 -6.27 -17.25
CA ALA A 62 1.26 -5.22 -16.62
C ALA A 62 0.42 -4.39 -15.63
N TYR A 63 -0.83 -4.07 -15.99
CA TYR A 63 -1.76 -3.39 -15.10
C TYR A 63 -2.07 -4.21 -13.84
N ARG A 64 -2.35 -5.50 -14.01
CA ARG A 64 -2.65 -6.40 -12.88
C ARG A 64 -1.48 -6.49 -11.90
N PHE A 65 -0.25 -6.64 -12.42
CA PHE A 65 0.95 -6.65 -11.59
C PHE A 65 1.18 -5.30 -10.91
N ALA A 66 0.98 -4.18 -11.62
CA ALA A 66 1.11 -2.84 -11.07
C ALA A 66 0.19 -2.65 -9.85
N VAL A 67 -1.09 -2.98 -10.00
CA VAL A 67 -2.06 -2.92 -8.90
C VAL A 67 -1.65 -3.83 -7.74
N GLY A 68 -1.23 -5.07 -8.05
CA GLY A 68 -0.80 -6.03 -7.03
C GLY A 68 0.38 -5.51 -6.20
N VAL A 69 1.40 -4.94 -6.86
CA VAL A 69 2.58 -4.37 -6.18
C VAL A 69 2.19 -3.14 -5.35
N ALA A 70 1.36 -2.23 -5.88
CA ALA A 70 0.89 -1.07 -5.11
C ALA A 70 0.13 -1.47 -3.85
N LEU A 71 -0.79 -2.42 -3.97
CA LEU A 71 -1.57 -2.92 -2.83
C LEU A 71 -0.69 -3.65 -1.81
N ALA A 72 0.28 -4.43 -2.26
CA ALA A 72 1.24 -5.09 -1.38
C ALA A 72 2.06 -4.06 -0.60
N ALA A 73 2.52 -2.99 -1.28
CA ALA A 73 3.26 -1.91 -0.62
C ALA A 73 2.41 -1.19 0.44
N VAL A 74 1.17 -0.84 0.10
CA VAL A 74 0.22 -0.22 1.04
C VAL A 74 -0.06 -1.14 2.22
N PHE A 75 -0.34 -2.42 1.95
CA PHE A 75 -0.59 -3.41 2.99
C PHE A 75 0.59 -3.55 3.94
N LEU A 76 1.81 -3.74 3.41
CA LEU A 76 3.02 -3.86 4.23
C LEU A 76 3.27 -2.60 5.05
N LEU A 77 3.05 -1.41 4.47
CA LEU A 77 3.21 -0.14 5.18
C LEU A 77 2.25 -0.04 6.37
N VAL A 78 0.98 -0.35 6.14
CA VAL A 78 -0.02 -0.36 7.22
C VAL A 78 0.28 -1.44 8.24
N TRP A 79 0.64 -2.64 7.79
CA TRP A 79 1.00 -3.74 8.67
C TRP A 79 2.16 -3.38 9.59
N MET A 80 3.23 -2.80 9.06
CA MET A 80 4.38 -2.40 9.88
C MET A 80 4.02 -1.34 10.92
N ASN A 81 3.15 -0.39 10.55
CA ASN A 81 2.72 0.64 11.50
C ASN A 81 1.70 0.14 12.53
N ALA A 82 0.82 -0.78 12.14
CA ALA A 82 -0.25 -1.25 13.02
C ALA A 82 0.17 -2.45 13.90
N ALA A 83 0.94 -3.39 13.33
CA ALA A 83 1.23 -4.68 13.97
C ALA A 83 2.63 -4.75 14.58
N VAL A 84 3.62 -4.06 14.00
CA VAL A 84 5.03 -4.15 14.43
C VAL A 84 5.40 -3.03 15.41
N GLY A 85 4.51 -2.05 15.63
CA GLY A 85 4.76 -0.93 16.54
C GLY A 85 5.29 0.33 15.86
N GLY A 86 5.20 0.36 14.52
CA GLY A 86 5.62 1.50 13.71
C GLY A 86 7.04 1.39 13.16
N ILE A 87 7.24 1.99 12.00
CA ILE A 87 8.57 2.03 11.34
C ILE A 87 9.54 2.95 12.10
N LEU A 88 8.99 4.00 12.72
CA LEU A 88 9.74 4.97 13.54
C LEU A 88 9.67 4.65 15.04
N GLY A 89 9.32 3.39 15.39
CA GLY A 89 9.06 3.01 16.78
C GLY A 89 7.70 3.47 17.28
N ASP A 90 7.47 3.44 18.59
CA ASP A 90 6.18 3.87 19.20
C ASP A 90 6.16 5.41 19.37
N ASP A 91 6.19 6.13 18.25
CA ASP A 91 6.29 7.59 18.19
C ASP A 91 5.13 8.18 17.37
N PRO A 92 4.56 9.33 17.77
CA PRO A 92 3.53 10.05 17.01
C PRO A 92 3.92 10.38 15.57
N ALA A 93 5.20 10.44 15.24
CA ALA A 93 5.69 10.64 13.88
C ALA A 93 5.22 9.56 12.89
N ASN A 94 4.81 8.38 13.37
CA ASN A 94 4.17 7.36 12.55
C ASN A 94 2.85 7.85 11.90
N MET A 95 2.23 8.89 12.43
CA MET A 95 1.07 9.53 11.80
C MET A 95 1.37 10.11 10.42
N MET A 96 2.64 10.41 10.10
CA MET A 96 3.04 10.89 8.77
C MET A 96 2.74 9.85 7.66
N TYR A 97 2.71 8.55 7.98
CA TYR A 97 2.36 7.52 6.99
C TYR A 97 0.91 7.60 6.53
N PHE A 98 -0.01 8.13 7.34
CA PHE A 98 -1.36 8.44 6.86
C PHE A 98 -1.32 9.50 5.75
N GLY A 99 -0.41 10.48 5.84
CA GLY A 99 -0.18 11.44 4.76
C GLY A 99 0.30 10.77 3.47
N VAL A 100 1.21 9.80 3.56
CA VAL A 100 1.68 9.02 2.42
C VAL A 100 0.53 8.23 1.78
N LEU A 101 -0.27 7.55 2.60
CA LEU A 101 -1.44 6.80 2.13
C LEU A 101 -2.49 7.72 1.49
N LEU A 102 -2.68 8.92 2.06
CA LEU A 102 -3.62 9.91 1.54
C LEU A 102 -3.18 10.43 0.18
N VAL A 103 -1.88 10.69 -0.02
CA VAL A 103 -1.32 11.08 -1.33
C VAL A 103 -1.61 9.99 -2.36
N GLY A 104 -1.35 8.72 -2.02
CA GLY A 104 -1.64 7.58 -2.90
C GLY A 104 -3.13 7.45 -3.22
N PHE A 105 -3.98 7.58 -2.21
CA PHE A 105 -5.43 7.48 -2.35
C PHE A 105 -6.01 8.62 -3.21
N ILE A 106 -5.68 9.86 -2.91
CA ILE A 106 -6.12 11.03 -3.68
C ILE A 106 -5.61 10.91 -5.12
N GLY A 107 -4.33 10.52 -5.30
CA GLY A 107 -3.76 10.29 -6.60
C GLY A 107 -4.52 9.23 -7.40
N ALA A 108 -4.91 8.12 -6.77
CA ALA A 108 -5.69 7.07 -7.41
C ALA A 108 -7.11 7.51 -7.79
N VAL A 109 -7.75 8.34 -6.94
CA VAL A 109 -9.07 8.93 -7.23
C VAL A 109 -8.99 9.89 -8.41
N ILE A 110 -8.01 10.80 -8.42
CA ILE A 110 -7.79 11.75 -9.52
C ILE A 110 -7.48 11.01 -10.83
N ALA A 111 -6.62 10.00 -10.74
CA ALA A 111 -6.26 9.15 -11.87
C ALA A 111 -7.42 8.29 -12.39
N ARG A 112 -8.55 8.21 -11.67
CA ARG A 112 -9.68 7.31 -11.96
C ARG A 112 -9.21 5.86 -12.20
N LEU A 113 -8.10 5.49 -11.58
CA LEU A 113 -7.41 4.21 -11.72
C LEU A 113 -6.98 3.90 -13.17
N GLU A 114 -6.89 4.91 -14.02
CA GLU A 114 -6.37 4.77 -15.38
C GLU A 114 -4.83 4.66 -15.34
N PRO A 115 -4.22 3.77 -16.15
CA PRO A 115 -2.79 3.49 -16.05
C PRO A 115 -1.93 4.73 -16.24
N GLN A 116 -2.35 5.66 -17.12
CA GLN A 116 -1.64 6.91 -17.38
C GLN A 116 -1.59 7.83 -16.15
N GLY A 117 -2.71 7.94 -15.42
CA GLY A 117 -2.80 8.76 -14.21
C GLY A 117 -2.21 8.09 -12.97
N MET A 118 -2.29 6.75 -12.88
CA MET A 118 -1.75 5.99 -11.74
C MET A 118 -0.22 6.07 -11.65
N SER A 119 0.48 6.13 -12.79
CA SER A 119 1.94 6.23 -12.78
C SER A 119 2.44 7.47 -12.03
N PRO A 120 2.05 8.72 -12.37
CA PRO A 120 2.49 9.90 -11.62
C PRO A 120 1.99 9.90 -10.16
N ALA A 121 0.79 9.37 -9.89
CA ALA A 121 0.26 9.27 -8.54
C ALA A 121 1.17 8.43 -7.64
N LEU A 122 1.65 7.28 -8.12
CA LEU A 122 2.53 6.41 -7.37
C LEU A 122 3.97 6.95 -7.26
N PHE A 123 4.45 7.71 -8.23
CA PHE A 123 5.71 8.45 -8.07
C PHE A 123 5.58 9.51 -6.98
N ALA A 124 4.47 10.24 -6.91
CA ALA A 124 4.21 11.18 -5.82
C ALA A 124 4.13 10.48 -4.46
N THR A 125 3.52 9.29 -4.40
CA THR A 125 3.47 8.47 -3.18
C THR A 125 4.87 8.00 -2.77
N ALA A 126 5.71 7.56 -3.71
CA ALA A 126 7.10 7.18 -3.45
C ALA A 126 7.92 8.36 -2.92
N PHE A 127 7.73 9.55 -3.48
CA PHE A 127 8.36 10.77 -2.99
C PHE A 127 7.89 11.12 -1.59
N ALA A 128 6.58 11.11 -1.33
CA ALA A 128 6.01 11.32 0.00
C ALA A 128 6.57 10.32 1.03
N MET A 129 6.78 9.06 0.64
CA MET A 129 7.39 8.04 1.49
C MET A 129 8.82 8.41 1.92
N MET A 130 9.63 8.97 1.02
CA MET A 130 10.99 9.41 1.33
C MET A 130 11.04 10.72 2.14
N LEU A 131 9.99 11.53 2.09
CA LEU A 131 9.89 12.73 2.93
C LEU A 131 9.72 12.41 4.41
N VAL A 132 9.09 11.29 4.76
CA VAL A 132 8.85 10.90 6.16
C VAL A 132 10.16 10.85 6.95
N PRO A 133 11.18 10.05 6.59
CA PRO A 133 12.43 10.00 7.34
C PRO A 133 13.23 11.30 7.25
N ALA A 134 13.11 12.04 6.14
CA ALA A 134 13.77 13.35 6.03
C ALA A 134 13.17 14.37 6.99
N ILE A 135 11.85 14.44 7.11
CA ILE A 135 11.16 15.32 8.05
C ILE A 135 11.50 14.90 9.49
N ALA A 136 11.42 13.60 9.81
CA ALA A 136 11.75 13.08 11.13
C ALA A 136 13.20 13.43 11.53
N LEU A 137 14.14 13.33 10.59
CA LEU A 137 15.54 13.70 10.83
C LEU A 137 15.71 15.20 11.10
N ILE A 138 15.02 16.07 10.36
CA ILE A 138 15.09 17.54 10.53
C ILE A 138 14.48 17.97 11.86
N ILE A 139 13.37 17.35 12.26
CA ILE A 139 12.69 17.64 13.52
C ILE A 139 13.47 17.05 14.71
N GLY A 140 14.32 16.04 14.46
CA GLY A 140 15.12 15.37 15.50
C GLY A 140 14.32 14.42 16.39
N THR A 141 13.10 14.08 15.97
CA THR A 141 12.22 13.10 16.65
C THR A 141 11.54 12.19 15.64
N PRO A 142 11.45 10.89 15.90
CA PRO A 142 12.11 10.15 16.98
C PRO A 142 13.62 10.01 16.78
N ALA A 143 14.35 9.74 17.83
CA ALA A 143 15.75 9.31 17.71
C ALA A 143 15.77 7.97 16.96
N PHE A 144 16.54 7.90 15.87
CA PHE A 144 16.65 6.66 15.08
C PHE A 144 17.54 5.64 15.81
N THR A 145 16.94 4.89 16.74
CA THR A 145 17.63 3.87 17.54
C THR A 145 18.32 2.81 16.69
N ASN A 146 17.75 2.47 15.52
CA ASN A 146 18.33 1.54 14.55
C ASN A 146 19.33 2.21 13.58
N GLY A 147 19.62 3.49 13.77
CA GLY A 147 20.50 4.27 12.90
C GLY A 147 19.79 4.86 11.67
N VAL A 148 20.27 6.03 11.26
CA VAL A 148 19.73 6.79 10.11
C VAL A 148 19.71 5.94 8.83
N VAL A 149 20.78 5.19 8.56
CA VAL A 149 20.92 4.36 7.36
C VAL A 149 19.84 3.28 7.28
N ALA A 150 19.55 2.62 8.40
CA ALA A 150 18.55 1.55 8.43
C ALA A 150 17.13 2.10 8.18
N VAL A 151 16.81 3.25 8.79
CA VAL A 151 15.51 3.90 8.60
C VAL A 151 15.33 4.36 7.14
N PHE A 152 16.30 5.07 6.58
CA PHE A 152 16.25 5.48 5.17
C PHE A 152 16.26 4.28 4.22
N GLY A 153 17.01 3.22 4.52
CA GLY A 153 17.03 1.98 3.75
C GLY A 153 15.65 1.32 3.66
N LEU A 154 14.96 1.23 4.80
CA LEU A 154 13.61 0.65 4.82
C LEU A 154 12.61 1.52 4.02
N HIS A 155 12.67 2.84 4.16
CA HIS A 155 11.83 3.76 3.37
C HIS A 155 12.13 3.68 1.88
N ALA A 156 13.41 3.51 1.51
CA ALA A 156 13.82 3.31 0.13
C ALA A 156 13.22 2.01 -0.46
N VAL A 157 13.14 0.92 0.32
CA VAL A 157 12.47 -0.32 -0.12
C VAL A 157 10.99 -0.06 -0.44
N PHE A 158 10.26 0.62 0.44
CA PHE A 158 8.87 0.98 0.17
C PHE A 158 8.73 1.93 -1.04
N ALA A 159 9.59 2.94 -1.13
CA ALA A 159 9.60 3.85 -2.27
C ALA A 159 9.86 3.10 -3.58
N MET A 160 10.77 2.12 -3.59
CA MET A 160 11.04 1.29 -4.77
C MET A 160 9.83 0.43 -5.15
N LEU A 161 9.04 -0.08 -4.21
CA LEU A 161 7.80 -0.79 -4.51
C LEU A 161 6.79 0.13 -5.23
N PHE A 162 6.61 1.36 -4.74
CA PHE A 162 5.74 2.34 -5.39
C PHE A 162 6.27 2.76 -6.76
N VAL A 163 7.57 2.99 -6.91
CA VAL A 163 8.23 3.29 -8.19
C VAL A 163 8.09 2.13 -9.17
N GLY A 164 8.32 0.89 -8.72
CA GLY A 164 8.15 -0.31 -9.53
C GLY A 164 6.72 -0.46 -10.03
N SER A 165 5.74 -0.23 -9.15
CA SER A 165 4.32 -0.21 -9.53
C SER A 165 4.01 0.92 -10.53
N ALA A 166 4.55 2.14 -10.31
CA ALA A 166 4.39 3.27 -11.23
C ALA A 166 4.93 2.95 -12.64
N TRP A 167 6.05 2.25 -12.69
CA TRP A 167 6.67 1.80 -13.96
C TRP A 167 5.82 0.77 -14.69
N LEU A 168 5.25 -0.18 -13.96
CA LEU A 168 4.32 -1.17 -14.50
C LEU A 168 3.06 -0.52 -15.05
N PHE A 169 2.50 0.48 -14.35
CA PHE A 169 1.37 1.28 -14.88
C PHE A 169 1.75 2.02 -16.16
N ARG A 170 2.96 2.60 -16.21
CA ARG A 170 3.47 3.26 -17.42
C ARG A 170 3.62 2.29 -18.59
N LYS A 171 4.05 1.05 -18.31
CA LYS A 171 4.12 -0.02 -19.32
C LYS A 171 2.71 -0.42 -19.78
N ALA A 172 1.77 -0.53 -18.84
CA ALA A 172 0.38 -0.83 -19.17
C ALA A 172 -0.25 0.24 -20.06
N ALA A 173 -0.01 1.53 -19.78
CA ALA A 173 -0.49 2.65 -20.58
C ALA A 173 0.03 2.66 -22.03
N ARG A 174 1.26 2.16 -22.25
CA ARG A 174 1.84 2.08 -23.60
C ARG A 174 1.31 0.91 -24.43
N GLY A 175 0.76 -0.12 -23.77
CA GLY A 175 0.17 -1.28 -24.43
C GLY A 175 -1.29 -1.10 -24.84
N GLU A 176 -1.90 0.04 -24.52
CA GLU A 176 -3.27 0.35 -24.95
C GLU A 176 -3.29 0.92 -26.36
N PRO A 177 -4.18 0.44 -27.26
CA PRO A 177 -4.42 1.07 -28.53
C PRO A 177 -4.83 2.53 -28.28
N LYS A 178 -4.22 3.48 -28.98
CA LYS A 178 -4.63 4.89 -28.89
C LYS A 178 -6.09 5.02 -29.35
N PRO A 179 -6.98 5.67 -28.56
CA PRO A 179 -8.33 5.95 -29.02
C PRO A 179 -8.22 6.83 -30.28
N GLY A 180 -8.70 6.31 -31.43
CA GLY A 180 -8.72 7.04 -32.69
C GLY A 180 -7.72 6.61 -33.77
N ALA A 181 -7.08 5.44 -33.63
CA ALA A 181 -6.30 4.82 -34.71
C ALA A 181 -7.14 3.78 -35.48
N VAL A 182 -8.31 4.23 -35.98
CA VAL A 182 -9.12 3.50 -37.00
C VAL A 182 -9.46 4.50 -38.08
#